data_9e24d9aa531458fd42eabd36f25fee6e
#
_entry.id   9e24d9aa531458fd42eabd36f25fee6e
#
_cell.length_a   1.000
_cell.length_b   1.000
_cell.length_c   1.000
_cell.angle_alpha   90.00
_cell.angle_beta   90.00
_cell.angle_gamma   90.00
#
_symmetry.space_group_name_H-M   'P 1'
#
loop_
_entity.id
_entity.type
_entity.pdbx_description
1 polymer ?
#
loop_
_entity_poly.entity_id
_entity_poly.type
_entity_poly.pdbx_seq_one_letter_code
_entity_poly.pdbx_strand_id
1 'polypeptide(L)'
;AGRPGEAAALFSNRYGQSTAVCLFDRVFVPHERVFLAGEWRHSAALTYAYATHHRHTCIAARAGFGDLLIGAGTLMTEANGLDAGRAPGLRDAMTDLIRIVEGFYACGVAASVYATHEAEGIRMPETVFSNIGKLLLATQIYDMQRLAHEVSGGLIVTLPGPDEDHNPATAGRLSEVLAGRSDIPYEKRIAVARFIEDLTASYQSGWYSVISLHGGGSPEAMKKEIFRRYPIAERVELVENLLDRGMLADARRRITIGRQPGRCCAAGCQTDD
;
A
#
# COMPACT_ATOMS: atom_id res chain seq x y z
N ALA A 1 -12.42 -6.94 -11.75
CA ALA A 1 -13.57 -6.80 -12.59
C ALA A 1 -14.67 -6.03 -11.84
N GLY A 2 -15.13 -4.93 -12.41
CA GLY A 2 -16.27 -4.18 -11.88
C GLY A 2 -17.52 -5.03 -11.80
N ARG A 3 -18.58 -4.54 -11.17
CA ARG A 3 -19.89 -5.17 -11.22
C ARG A 3 -20.44 -5.11 -12.65
N PRO A 4 -21.22 -6.11 -13.09
CA PRO A 4 -21.97 -6.00 -14.32
C PRO A 4 -22.80 -4.69 -14.33
N GLY A 5 -22.60 -3.83 -15.31
CA GLY A 5 -23.26 -2.52 -15.42
C GLY A 5 -22.43 -1.31 -14.98
N GLU A 6 -21.25 -1.47 -14.39
CA GLU A 6 -20.32 -0.35 -14.14
C GLU A 6 -19.54 0.01 -15.42
N ALA A 7 -20.25 0.53 -16.41
CA ALA A 7 -19.66 0.91 -17.70
C ALA A 7 -18.60 2.00 -17.60
N ALA A 8 -18.58 2.75 -16.49
CA ALA A 8 -17.64 3.83 -16.24
C ALA A 8 -16.35 3.40 -15.54
N ALA A 9 -16.25 2.15 -15.08
CA ALA A 9 -15.09 1.62 -14.35
C ALA A 9 -13.95 1.22 -15.31
N LEU A 10 -13.41 2.18 -16.03
CA LEU A 10 -12.43 1.96 -17.10
C LEU A 10 -11.14 1.30 -16.60
N PHE A 11 -10.67 1.70 -15.42
CA PHE A 11 -9.45 1.16 -14.83
C PHE A 11 -9.72 -0.24 -14.26
N SER A 12 -10.77 -0.42 -13.46
CA SER A 12 -11.10 -1.70 -12.84
C SER A 12 -11.46 -2.78 -13.85
N ASN A 13 -12.11 -2.41 -14.95
CA ASN A 13 -12.44 -3.35 -16.03
C ASN A 13 -11.19 -3.91 -16.70
N ARG A 14 -10.11 -3.13 -16.73
CA ARG A 14 -8.85 -3.53 -17.38
C ARG A 14 -7.83 -4.11 -16.40
N TYR A 15 -7.73 -3.56 -15.20
CA TYR A 15 -6.69 -3.85 -14.22
C TYR A 15 -7.24 -4.35 -12.88
N GLY A 16 -8.55 -4.49 -12.77
CA GLY A 16 -9.19 -4.97 -11.55
C GLY A 16 -8.81 -6.41 -11.22
N GLN A 17 -9.00 -6.75 -9.97
CA GLN A 17 -8.76 -8.08 -9.43
C GLN A 17 -10.06 -8.67 -8.91
N SER A 18 -10.15 -9.98 -8.89
CA SER A 18 -11.25 -10.72 -8.29
C SER A 18 -10.72 -11.76 -7.32
N THR A 19 -11.51 -12.04 -6.30
CA THR A 19 -11.29 -13.16 -5.39
C THR A 19 -12.39 -14.18 -5.57
N ALA A 20 -12.05 -15.46 -5.37
CA ALA A 20 -12.99 -16.56 -5.49
C ALA A 20 -12.79 -17.56 -4.36
N VAL A 21 -13.83 -18.29 -4.03
CA VAL A 21 -13.75 -19.49 -3.20
C VAL A 21 -13.44 -20.67 -4.12
N CYS A 22 -12.35 -21.37 -3.82
CA CYS A 22 -11.97 -22.58 -4.56
C CYS A 22 -12.51 -23.81 -3.81
N LEU A 23 -13.30 -24.61 -4.50
CA LEU A 23 -13.80 -25.89 -3.98
C LEU A 23 -13.03 -27.01 -4.69
N PHE A 24 -12.39 -27.86 -3.90
CA PHE A 24 -11.65 -29.03 -4.39
C PHE A 24 -12.48 -30.29 -4.08
N ASP A 25 -13.04 -30.91 -5.08
CA ASP A 25 -13.76 -32.19 -4.95
C ASP A 25 -13.00 -33.27 -5.73
N ARG A 26 -12.35 -34.17 -4.99
CA ARG A 26 -11.56 -35.31 -5.52
C ARG A 26 -10.56 -34.92 -6.60
N VAL A 27 -9.91 -33.77 -6.43
CA VAL A 27 -8.85 -33.28 -7.33
C VAL A 27 -7.57 -34.07 -7.06
N PHE A 28 -7.04 -34.73 -8.09
CA PHE A 28 -5.75 -35.40 -7.98
C PHE A 28 -4.61 -34.36 -7.98
N VAL A 29 -3.74 -34.42 -6.97
CA VAL A 29 -2.54 -33.59 -6.86
C VAL A 29 -1.34 -34.52 -6.99
N PRO A 30 -0.55 -34.44 -8.05
CA PRO A 30 0.64 -35.26 -8.21
C PRO A 30 1.74 -34.88 -7.23
N HIS A 31 2.59 -35.82 -6.85
CA HIS A 31 3.59 -35.68 -5.80
C HIS A 31 4.54 -34.49 -6.02
N GLU A 32 4.94 -34.22 -7.25
CA GLU A 32 5.83 -33.11 -7.60
C GLU A 32 5.21 -31.71 -7.33
N ARG A 33 3.92 -31.65 -7.02
CA ARG A 33 3.20 -30.42 -6.64
C ARG A 33 2.85 -30.37 -5.16
N VAL A 34 3.30 -31.32 -4.38
CA VAL A 34 3.08 -31.39 -2.94
C VAL A 34 4.35 -30.96 -2.21
N PHE A 35 4.33 -29.83 -1.57
CA PHE A 35 5.49 -29.29 -0.87
C PHE A 35 5.52 -29.68 0.61
N LEU A 36 4.37 -29.86 1.24
CA LEU A 36 4.20 -30.33 2.60
C LEU A 36 3.02 -31.32 2.65
N ALA A 37 3.26 -32.50 3.19
CA ALA A 37 2.25 -33.57 3.31
C ALA A 37 2.26 -34.21 4.69
N GLY A 38 2.28 -33.40 5.74
CA GLY A 38 2.33 -33.83 7.13
C GLY A 38 3.58 -33.35 7.89
N GLU A 39 4.53 -32.75 7.21
CA GLU A 39 5.74 -32.16 7.82
C GLU A 39 5.44 -30.80 8.46
N TRP A 40 4.47 -30.80 9.38
CA TRP A 40 3.94 -29.59 10.02
C TRP A 40 5.02 -28.73 10.72
N ARG A 41 6.17 -29.33 11.10
CA ARG A 41 7.29 -28.60 11.71
C ARG A 41 7.82 -27.46 10.85
N HIS A 42 7.66 -27.56 9.54
CA HIS A 42 8.12 -26.55 8.59
C HIS A 42 7.07 -25.45 8.33
N SER A 43 5.83 -25.62 8.79
CA SER A 43 4.74 -24.69 8.52
C SER A 43 4.98 -23.29 9.09
N ALA A 44 5.62 -23.20 10.26
CA ALA A 44 5.96 -21.90 10.87
C ALA A 44 6.99 -21.12 10.01
N ALA A 45 8.03 -21.80 9.52
CA ALA A 45 9.04 -21.19 8.65
C ALA A 45 8.43 -20.76 7.32
N LEU A 46 7.61 -21.62 6.70
CA LEU A 46 6.89 -21.31 5.48
C LEU A 46 5.97 -20.09 5.65
N THR A 47 5.18 -20.07 6.71
CA THR A 47 4.26 -18.96 7.00
C THR A 47 5.00 -17.65 7.23
N TYR A 48 6.11 -17.69 7.96
CA TYR A 48 6.96 -16.53 8.19
C TYR A 48 7.55 -15.97 6.89
N ALA A 49 8.15 -16.83 6.08
CA ALA A 49 8.75 -16.44 4.81
C ALA A 49 7.68 -15.85 3.87
N TYR A 50 6.57 -16.56 3.71
CA TYR A 50 5.44 -16.10 2.92
C TYR A 50 4.91 -14.73 3.38
N ALA A 51 4.63 -14.59 4.67
CA ALA A 51 4.08 -13.35 5.22
C ALA A 51 5.03 -12.16 5.03
N THR A 52 6.34 -12.37 5.23
CA THR A 52 7.34 -11.32 5.08
C THR A 52 7.44 -10.84 3.63
N HIS A 53 7.56 -11.77 2.68
CA HIS A 53 7.58 -11.44 1.24
C HIS A 53 6.30 -10.80 0.78
N HIS A 54 5.14 -11.33 1.19
CA HIS A 54 3.84 -10.78 0.85
C HIS A 54 3.67 -9.34 1.34
N ARG A 55 4.04 -9.06 2.61
CA ARG A 55 3.96 -7.71 3.18
C ARG A 55 4.87 -6.73 2.44
N HIS A 56 6.07 -7.15 2.12
CA HIS A 56 7.01 -6.36 1.32
C HIS A 56 6.45 -6.04 -0.08
N THR A 57 5.92 -7.04 -0.79
CA THR A 57 5.31 -6.87 -2.11
C THR A 57 4.10 -5.94 -2.07
N CYS A 58 3.28 -6.02 -1.01
CA CYS A 58 2.13 -5.13 -0.85
C CYS A 58 2.53 -3.65 -0.79
N ILE A 59 3.68 -3.32 -0.19
CA ILE A 59 4.18 -1.94 -0.10
C ILE A 59 4.36 -1.37 -1.51
N ALA A 60 5.09 -2.08 -2.39
CA ALA A 60 5.34 -1.62 -3.75
C ALA A 60 4.03 -1.46 -4.56
N ALA A 61 3.12 -2.45 -4.47
CA ALA A 61 1.85 -2.40 -5.17
C ALA A 61 0.98 -1.21 -4.74
N ARG A 62 1.04 -0.81 -3.47
CA ARG A 62 0.25 0.33 -2.96
C ARG A 62 0.94 1.67 -3.19
N ALA A 63 2.26 1.71 -3.29
CA ALA A 63 2.97 2.89 -3.74
C ALA A 63 2.55 3.26 -5.17
N GLY A 64 2.56 2.30 -6.11
CA GLY A 64 2.06 2.53 -7.46
C GLY A 64 0.59 2.97 -7.52
N PHE A 65 -0.26 2.46 -6.61
CA PHE A 65 -1.63 2.97 -6.48
C PHE A 65 -1.66 4.42 -6.00
N GLY A 66 -0.81 4.78 -5.05
CA GLY A 66 -0.65 6.15 -4.56
C GLY A 66 -0.20 7.11 -5.65
N ASP A 67 0.75 6.69 -6.50
CA ASP A 67 1.22 7.48 -7.65
C ASP A 67 0.07 7.81 -8.61
N LEU A 68 -0.84 6.86 -8.85
CA LEU A 68 -2.03 7.10 -9.66
C LEU A 68 -2.94 8.15 -9.03
N LEU A 69 -3.13 8.13 -7.71
CA LEU A 69 -3.94 9.11 -6.99
C LEU A 69 -3.30 10.50 -7.02
N ILE A 70 -1.99 10.59 -6.84
CA ILE A 70 -1.24 11.86 -6.92
C ILE A 70 -1.36 12.46 -8.33
N GLY A 71 -1.09 11.65 -9.36
CA GLY A 71 -1.17 12.08 -10.76
C GLY A 71 -2.59 12.51 -11.16
N ALA A 72 -3.59 11.69 -10.84
CA ALA A 72 -4.98 11.99 -11.16
C ALA A 72 -5.51 13.20 -10.37
N GLY A 73 -5.14 13.32 -9.10
CA GLY A 73 -5.47 14.48 -8.28
C GLY A 73 -4.91 15.78 -8.85
N THR A 74 -3.66 15.76 -9.30
CA THR A 74 -3.03 16.91 -9.98
C THR A 74 -3.79 17.28 -11.26
N LEU A 75 -4.05 16.29 -12.12
CA LEU A 75 -4.82 16.53 -13.36
C LEU A 75 -6.21 17.09 -13.09
N MET A 76 -6.88 16.61 -12.06
CA MET A 76 -8.21 17.10 -11.70
C MET A 76 -8.17 18.52 -11.13
N THR A 77 -7.19 18.83 -10.30
CA THR A 77 -6.95 20.20 -9.79
C THR A 77 -6.76 21.16 -10.94
N GLU A 78 -5.92 20.84 -11.92
CA GLU A 78 -5.70 21.64 -13.12
C GLU A 78 -6.97 21.78 -13.95
N ALA A 79 -7.72 20.69 -14.14
CA ALA A 79 -8.98 20.71 -14.90
C ALA A 79 -10.05 21.55 -14.22
N ASN A 80 -10.01 21.70 -12.91
CA ASN A 80 -10.86 22.61 -12.15
C ASN A 80 -10.39 24.08 -12.21
N GLY A 81 -9.32 24.39 -12.93
CA GLY A 81 -8.75 25.72 -13.03
C GLY A 81 -7.98 26.16 -11.79
N LEU A 82 -7.57 25.22 -10.95
CA LEU A 82 -6.85 25.48 -9.72
C LEU A 82 -5.37 25.12 -9.87
N ASP A 83 -4.55 25.68 -9.02
CA ASP A 83 -3.11 25.41 -8.91
C ASP A 83 -2.82 25.07 -7.44
N ALA A 84 -2.38 23.84 -7.18
CA ALA A 84 -2.05 23.39 -5.84
C ALA A 84 -0.92 24.23 -5.22
N GLY A 85 0.03 24.73 -6.02
CA GLY A 85 1.09 25.62 -5.54
C GLY A 85 0.57 26.96 -5.00
N ARG A 86 -0.58 27.42 -5.48
CA ARG A 86 -1.19 28.70 -5.11
C ARG A 86 -2.37 28.57 -4.13
N ALA A 87 -2.93 27.36 -4.00
CA ALA A 87 -4.04 27.05 -3.11
C ALA A 87 -3.52 26.28 -1.88
N PRO A 88 -3.32 26.93 -0.71
CA PRO A 88 -2.69 26.26 0.44
C PRO A 88 -3.35 24.96 0.88
N GLY A 89 -4.67 24.92 0.93
CA GLY A 89 -5.40 23.70 1.32
C GLY A 89 -5.19 22.53 0.36
N LEU A 90 -5.16 22.79 -0.95
CA LEU A 90 -4.87 21.74 -1.95
C LEU A 90 -3.42 21.28 -1.88
N ARG A 91 -2.48 22.23 -1.70
CA ARG A 91 -1.07 21.91 -1.51
C ARG A 91 -0.87 21.03 -0.29
N ASP A 92 -1.49 21.37 0.83
CA ASP A 92 -1.34 20.64 2.09
C ASP A 92 -1.93 19.22 1.98
N ALA A 93 -3.12 19.06 1.37
CA ALA A 93 -3.71 17.76 1.08
C ALA A 93 -2.84 16.90 0.14
N MET A 94 -2.30 17.49 -0.92
CA MET A 94 -1.38 16.80 -1.83
C MET A 94 -0.08 16.41 -1.13
N THR A 95 0.47 17.27 -0.29
CA THR A 95 1.67 17.00 0.51
C THR A 95 1.44 15.83 1.47
N ASP A 96 0.28 15.78 2.12
CA ASP A 96 -0.07 14.67 3.00
C ASP A 96 -0.23 13.37 2.22
N LEU A 97 -0.82 13.39 1.03
CA LEU A 97 -0.92 12.21 0.17
C LEU A 97 0.47 11.69 -0.24
N ILE A 98 1.34 12.58 -0.70
CA ILE A 98 2.74 12.25 -1.04
C ILE A 98 3.47 11.67 0.19
N ARG A 99 3.36 12.33 1.34
CA ARG A 99 4.00 11.89 2.59
C ARG A 99 3.59 10.47 3.00
N ILE A 100 2.30 10.14 2.84
CA ILE A 100 1.80 8.81 3.13
C ILE A 100 2.40 7.79 2.16
N VAL A 101 2.35 8.05 0.87
CA VAL A 101 2.83 7.13 -0.18
C VAL A 101 4.33 6.88 -0.05
N GLU A 102 5.12 7.95 0.00
CA GLU A 102 6.57 7.86 0.11
C GLU A 102 7.00 7.29 1.47
N GLY A 103 6.24 7.56 2.54
CA GLY A 103 6.55 7.07 3.88
C GLY A 103 6.52 5.54 3.98
N PHE A 104 5.50 4.88 3.46
CA PHE A 104 5.49 3.42 3.46
C PHE A 104 6.38 2.82 2.37
N TYR A 105 6.55 3.49 1.22
CA TYR A 105 7.47 3.06 0.17
C TYR A 105 8.92 3.04 0.67
N ALA A 106 9.35 4.07 1.39
CA ALA A 106 10.67 4.10 2.01
C ALA A 106 10.94 2.91 2.93
N CYS A 107 9.90 2.42 3.66
CA CYS A 107 10.01 1.19 4.43
C CYS A 107 10.26 -0.03 3.54
N GLY A 108 9.64 -0.11 2.36
CA GLY A 108 9.88 -1.17 1.38
C GLY A 108 11.31 -1.16 0.85
N VAL A 109 11.82 0.03 0.53
CA VAL A 109 13.23 0.20 0.14
C VAL A 109 14.17 -0.22 1.25
N ALA A 110 13.92 0.22 2.48
CA ALA A 110 14.72 -0.19 3.64
C ALA A 110 14.68 -1.71 3.85
N ALA A 111 13.51 -2.35 3.72
CA ALA A 111 13.39 -3.80 3.80
C ALA A 111 14.23 -4.53 2.74
N SER A 112 14.34 -3.96 1.56
CA SER A 112 15.18 -4.51 0.48
C SER A 112 16.67 -4.32 0.75
N VAL A 113 17.07 -3.14 1.21
CA VAL A 113 18.48 -2.79 1.51
C VAL A 113 19.03 -3.66 2.63
N TYR A 114 18.23 -3.90 3.67
CA TYR A 114 18.62 -4.72 4.83
C TYR A 114 18.21 -6.19 4.70
N ALA A 115 17.86 -6.64 3.48
CA ALA A 115 17.52 -8.03 3.22
C ALA A 115 18.69 -8.98 3.56
N THR A 116 18.37 -10.12 4.15
CA THR A 116 19.34 -11.18 4.43
C THR A 116 19.43 -12.15 3.25
N HIS A 117 20.60 -12.76 3.09
CA HIS A 117 20.80 -13.85 2.14
C HIS A 117 20.40 -15.16 2.79
N GLU A 118 19.45 -15.83 2.17
CA GLU A 118 19.07 -17.20 2.49
C GLU A 118 19.79 -18.18 1.55
N ALA A 119 19.59 -19.46 1.76
CA ALA A 119 20.14 -20.49 0.87
C ALA A 119 19.70 -20.25 -0.60
N GLU A 120 20.53 -20.68 -1.54
CA GLU A 120 20.24 -20.67 -2.98
C GLU A 120 20.02 -19.29 -3.62
N GLY A 121 20.57 -18.23 -3.02
CA GLY A 121 20.49 -16.88 -3.59
C GLY A 121 19.17 -16.15 -3.33
N ILE A 122 18.27 -16.73 -2.55
CA ILE A 122 17.02 -16.07 -2.13
C ILE A 122 17.37 -14.97 -1.11
N ARG A 123 16.76 -13.82 -1.27
CA ARG A 123 16.86 -12.71 -0.33
C ARG A 123 15.57 -12.60 0.47
N MET A 124 15.67 -12.68 1.79
CA MET A 124 14.56 -12.42 2.70
C MET A 124 14.53 -10.93 3.02
N PRO A 125 13.44 -10.21 2.68
CA PRO A 125 13.31 -8.80 3.06
C PRO A 125 13.41 -8.63 4.58
N GLU A 126 13.96 -7.50 5.03
CA GLU A 126 14.05 -7.24 6.46
C GLU A 126 12.65 -7.15 7.07
N THR A 127 12.42 -7.94 8.12
CA THR A 127 11.08 -8.21 8.63
C THR A 127 10.44 -7.01 9.31
N VAL A 128 11.21 -6.23 10.08
CA VAL A 128 10.66 -5.09 10.83
C VAL A 128 10.18 -4.01 9.85
N PHE A 129 10.99 -3.65 8.85
CA PHE A 129 10.60 -2.67 7.85
C PHE A 129 9.46 -3.16 6.96
N SER A 130 9.46 -4.44 6.56
CA SER A 130 8.35 -5.03 5.81
C SER A 130 7.02 -4.92 6.57
N ASN A 131 7.06 -5.15 7.88
CA ASN A 131 5.86 -5.04 8.72
C ASN A 131 5.46 -3.58 9.00
N ILE A 132 6.43 -2.68 9.22
CA ILE A 132 6.13 -1.25 9.41
C ILE A 132 5.49 -0.65 8.15
N GLY A 133 6.10 -0.87 6.98
CA GLY A 133 5.55 -0.35 5.73
C GLY A 133 4.16 -0.90 5.43
N LYS A 134 3.95 -2.22 5.65
CA LYS A 134 2.63 -2.82 5.49
C LYS A 134 1.62 -2.30 6.52
N LEU A 135 2.02 -2.06 7.75
CA LEU A 135 1.13 -1.48 8.78
C LEU A 135 0.73 -0.05 8.42
N LEU A 136 1.68 0.77 7.98
CA LEU A 136 1.42 2.15 7.55
C LEU A 136 0.40 2.18 6.41
N LEU A 137 0.66 1.41 5.33
CA LEU A 137 -0.29 1.38 4.22
C LEU A 137 -1.66 0.84 4.63
N ALA A 138 -1.71 -0.16 5.49
CA ALA A 138 -2.97 -0.76 5.94
C ALA A 138 -3.84 0.21 6.74
N THR A 139 -3.22 1.05 7.55
CA THR A 139 -3.93 2.03 8.38
C THR A 139 -4.23 3.34 7.64
N GLN A 140 -3.48 3.65 6.58
CA GLN A 140 -3.57 4.93 5.87
C GLN A 140 -4.23 4.83 4.48
N ILE A 141 -4.64 3.64 4.04
CA ILE A 141 -5.28 3.48 2.71
C ILE A 141 -6.55 4.33 2.57
N TYR A 142 -7.33 4.47 3.62
CA TYR A 142 -8.54 5.29 3.63
C TYR A 142 -8.22 6.79 3.64
N ASP A 143 -7.14 7.19 4.29
CA ASP A 143 -6.65 8.57 4.24
C ASP A 143 -6.17 8.94 2.83
N MET A 144 -5.51 8.03 2.13
CA MET A 144 -5.11 8.26 0.73
C MET A 144 -6.32 8.52 -0.15
N GLN A 145 -7.40 7.76 0.02
CA GLN A 145 -8.66 7.97 -0.73
C GLN A 145 -9.30 9.31 -0.36
N ARG A 146 -9.41 9.63 0.91
CA ARG A 146 -9.94 10.90 1.40
C ARG A 146 -9.17 12.09 0.84
N LEU A 147 -7.84 12.04 0.89
CA LEU A 147 -6.97 13.10 0.36
C LEU A 147 -7.12 13.25 -1.16
N ALA A 148 -7.24 12.14 -1.89
CA ALA A 148 -7.52 12.17 -3.32
C ALA A 148 -8.86 12.87 -3.62
N HIS A 149 -9.89 12.66 -2.79
CA HIS A 149 -11.17 13.37 -2.90
C HIS A 149 -11.03 14.86 -2.60
N GLU A 150 -10.28 15.24 -1.56
CA GLU A 150 -10.04 16.65 -1.21
C GLU A 150 -9.33 17.39 -2.35
N VAL A 151 -8.30 16.79 -2.94
CA VAL A 151 -7.56 17.38 -4.06
C VAL A 151 -8.40 17.47 -5.32
N SER A 152 -9.27 16.49 -5.56
CA SER A 152 -10.05 16.39 -6.81
C SER A 152 -11.38 17.14 -6.77
N GLY A 153 -11.88 17.43 -5.57
CA GLY A 153 -13.22 18.01 -5.38
C GLY A 153 -14.35 16.98 -5.43
N GLY A 154 -15.55 17.39 -5.04
CA GLY A 154 -16.70 16.51 -4.85
C GLY A 154 -17.35 15.95 -6.11
N LEU A 155 -16.99 16.44 -7.29
CA LEU A 155 -17.58 16.02 -8.56
C LEU A 155 -17.45 14.51 -8.83
N ILE A 156 -16.38 13.90 -8.35
CA ILE A 156 -16.07 12.48 -8.59
C ILE A 156 -17.16 11.50 -8.13
N VAL A 157 -17.99 11.87 -7.15
CA VAL A 157 -19.09 11.01 -6.65
C VAL A 157 -20.47 11.49 -7.08
N THR A 158 -20.55 12.58 -7.85
CA THR A 158 -21.79 13.20 -8.32
C THR A 158 -21.84 13.32 -9.83
N LEU A 159 -20.99 12.59 -10.53
CA LEU A 159 -20.98 12.55 -11.99
C LEU A 159 -22.30 11.96 -12.51
N PRO A 160 -22.88 12.57 -13.57
CA PRO A 160 -23.97 11.95 -14.31
C PRO A 160 -23.55 10.57 -14.83
N GLY A 161 -24.53 9.67 -15.00
CA GLY A 161 -24.25 8.36 -15.60
C GLY A 161 -23.61 8.49 -16.99
N PRO A 162 -22.81 7.51 -17.44
CA PRO A 162 -22.20 7.55 -18.78
C PRO A 162 -23.21 7.67 -19.92
N ASP A 163 -24.42 7.17 -19.71
CA ASP A 163 -25.52 7.22 -20.70
C ASP A 163 -26.01 8.64 -20.95
N GLU A 164 -25.82 9.56 -19.99
CA GLU A 164 -26.22 10.96 -20.12
C GLU A 164 -25.36 11.72 -21.14
N ASP A 165 -24.14 11.31 -21.37
CA ASP A 165 -23.27 11.87 -22.41
C ASP A 165 -23.81 11.58 -23.83
N HIS A 166 -24.66 10.57 -23.97
CA HIS A 166 -25.31 10.15 -25.23
C HIS A 166 -26.79 10.50 -25.26
N ASN A 167 -27.35 11.08 -24.20
CA ASN A 167 -28.75 11.51 -24.14
C ASN A 167 -28.93 12.84 -24.88
N PRO A 168 -29.69 12.88 -25.97
CA PRO A 168 -29.88 14.12 -26.77
C PRO A 168 -30.42 15.29 -25.96
N ALA A 169 -31.14 15.04 -24.86
CA ALA A 169 -31.73 16.08 -24.03
C ALA A 169 -30.74 16.73 -23.06
N THR A 170 -29.67 16.03 -22.69
CA THR A 170 -28.76 16.44 -21.62
C THR A 170 -27.31 16.62 -22.06
N ALA A 171 -26.82 15.86 -23.04
CA ALA A 171 -25.41 15.82 -23.42
C ALA A 171 -24.79 17.21 -23.69
N GLY A 172 -25.44 18.04 -24.50
CA GLY A 172 -24.96 19.40 -24.81
C GLY A 172 -24.88 20.30 -23.57
N ARG A 173 -25.83 20.15 -22.65
CA ARG A 173 -25.89 20.95 -21.41
C ARG A 173 -24.86 20.46 -20.38
N LEU A 174 -24.59 19.17 -20.34
CA LEU A 174 -23.60 18.63 -19.44
C LEU A 174 -22.18 19.14 -19.74
N SER A 175 -21.85 19.25 -21.02
CA SER A 175 -20.54 19.79 -21.42
C SER A 175 -20.38 21.28 -21.07
N GLU A 176 -21.50 22.06 -21.07
CA GLU A 176 -21.48 23.46 -20.66
C GLU A 176 -21.36 23.61 -19.13
N VAL A 177 -22.19 22.86 -18.37
CA VAL A 177 -22.27 22.99 -16.89
C VAL A 177 -21.07 22.37 -16.19
N LEU A 178 -20.56 21.27 -16.72
CA LEU A 178 -19.44 20.54 -16.14
C LEU A 178 -18.10 20.88 -16.80
N ALA A 179 -18.05 21.88 -17.68
CA ALA A 179 -16.78 22.41 -18.18
C ALA A 179 -15.92 22.92 -17.01
N GLY A 180 -14.63 22.68 -17.10
CA GLY A 180 -13.64 23.23 -16.18
C GLY A 180 -12.85 24.38 -16.83
N ARG A 181 -11.54 24.29 -16.73
CA ARG A 181 -10.64 25.24 -17.40
C ARG A 181 -10.82 25.17 -18.92
N SER A 182 -10.93 26.33 -19.56
CA SER A 182 -11.35 26.45 -20.97
C SER A 182 -10.42 25.78 -21.98
N ASP A 183 -9.14 25.58 -21.65
CA ASP A 183 -8.14 24.91 -22.48
C ASP A 183 -8.06 23.40 -22.24
N ILE A 184 -8.88 22.86 -21.32
CA ILE A 184 -8.98 21.42 -21.07
C ILE A 184 -10.34 20.92 -21.57
N PRO A 185 -10.37 19.97 -22.53
CA PRO A 185 -11.61 19.39 -23.01
C PRO A 185 -12.46 18.80 -21.89
N TYR A 186 -13.78 18.99 -21.98
CA TYR A 186 -14.76 18.44 -21.04
C TYR A 186 -14.56 16.93 -20.84
N GLU A 187 -14.40 16.18 -21.93
CA GLU A 187 -14.24 14.73 -21.94
C GLU A 187 -13.02 14.29 -21.12
N LYS A 188 -11.93 15.05 -21.20
CA LYS A 188 -10.71 14.78 -20.40
C LYS A 188 -10.97 14.99 -18.93
N ARG A 189 -11.65 16.07 -18.55
CA ARG A 189 -12.01 16.35 -17.16
C ARG A 189 -12.88 15.25 -16.57
N ILE A 190 -13.92 14.83 -17.31
CA ILE A 190 -14.81 13.76 -16.87
C ILE A 190 -14.08 12.42 -16.81
N ALA A 191 -13.23 12.10 -17.77
CA ALA A 191 -12.42 10.88 -17.74
C ALA A 191 -11.52 10.80 -16.51
N VAL A 192 -10.87 11.89 -16.12
CA VAL A 192 -10.05 11.95 -14.90
C VAL A 192 -10.92 11.80 -13.65
N ALA A 193 -12.08 12.46 -13.60
CA ALA A 193 -13.00 12.34 -12.47
C ALA A 193 -13.50 10.88 -12.30
N ARG A 194 -13.91 10.23 -13.39
CA ARG A 194 -14.31 8.80 -13.39
C ARG A 194 -13.16 7.87 -13.03
N PHE A 195 -11.95 8.20 -13.43
CA PHE A 195 -10.76 7.43 -13.04
C PHE A 195 -10.54 7.47 -11.53
N ILE A 196 -10.69 8.65 -10.92
CA ILE A 196 -10.57 8.80 -9.46
C ILE A 196 -11.73 8.10 -8.75
N GLU A 197 -12.95 8.23 -9.24
CA GLU A 197 -14.14 7.52 -8.73
C GLU A 197 -13.87 6.01 -8.72
N ASP A 198 -13.38 5.45 -9.82
CA ASP A 198 -13.09 4.03 -9.95
C ASP A 198 -12.02 3.58 -8.94
N LEU A 199 -10.96 4.36 -8.73
CA LEU A 199 -9.91 4.05 -7.77
C LEU A 199 -10.34 4.19 -6.31
N THR A 200 -11.31 5.05 -5.98
CA THR A 200 -11.57 5.48 -4.61
C THR A 200 -12.98 5.23 -4.10
N ALA A 201 -13.97 5.05 -4.97
CA ALA A 201 -15.38 4.97 -4.61
C ALA A 201 -16.14 3.80 -5.27
N SER A 202 -15.48 3.00 -6.11
CA SER A 202 -16.09 1.85 -6.79
C SER A 202 -16.12 0.59 -5.90
N TYR A 203 -16.79 -0.45 -6.39
CA TYR A 203 -16.70 -1.78 -5.80
C TYR A 203 -15.25 -2.29 -5.72
N GLN A 204 -14.46 -2.05 -6.77
CA GLN A 204 -13.06 -2.45 -6.81
C GLN A 204 -12.23 -1.68 -5.78
N SER A 205 -12.52 -0.41 -5.59
CA SER A 205 -11.90 0.41 -4.54
C SER A 205 -12.18 -0.15 -3.14
N GLY A 206 -13.43 -0.52 -2.85
CA GLY A 206 -13.80 -1.16 -1.59
C GLY A 206 -13.04 -2.45 -1.36
N TRP A 207 -12.98 -3.31 -2.38
CA TRP A 207 -12.19 -4.53 -2.35
C TRP A 207 -10.70 -4.25 -2.08
N TYR A 208 -10.14 -3.27 -2.80
CA TYR A 208 -8.73 -2.88 -2.69
C TYR A 208 -8.36 -2.34 -1.32
N SER A 209 -9.27 -1.58 -0.71
CA SER A 209 -9.11 -1.05 0.66
C SER A 209 -9.10 -2.16 1.70
N VAL A 210 -10.09 -3.06 1.63
CA VAL A 210 -10.22 -4.17 2.58
C VAL A 210 -9.04 -5.14 2.47
N ILE A 211 -8.60 -5.49 1.27
CA ILE A 211 -7.42 -6.36 1.11
C ILE A 211 -6.12 -5.65 1.50
N SER A 212 -6.05 -4.32 1.38
CA SER A 212 -4.92 -3.54 1.88
C SER A 212 -4.84 -3.59 3.39
N LEU A 213 -5.97 -3.58 4.08
CA LEU A 213 -6.03 -3.71 5.53
C LEU A 213 -5.70 -5.12 6.01
N HIS A 214 -6.28 -6.15 5.40
CA HIS A 214 -6.24 -7.53 5.90
C HIS A 214 -5.28 -8.46 5.15
N GLY A 215 -4.92 -8.16 3.90
CA GLY A 215 -4.02 -9.00 3.11
C GLY A 215 -2.63 -9.14 3.76
N GLY A 216 -2.16 -10.36 3.91
CA GLY A 216 -0.89 -10.65 4.59
C GLY A 216 -0.95 -10.62 6.12
N GLY A 217 -2.16 -10.63 6.68
CA GLY A 217 -2.44 -10.59 8.11
C GLY A 217 -2.99 -9.26 8.61
N SER A 218 -3.55 -9.26 9.81
CA SER A 218 -4.13 -8.08 10.44
C SER A 218 -3.06 -7.07 10.90
N PRO A 219 -3.42 -5.80 11.13
CA PRO A 219 -2.54 -4.82 11.76
C PRO A 219 -1.96 -5.31 13.10
N GLU A 220 -2.73 -6.06 13.87
CA GLU A 220 -2.25 -6.64 15.13
C GLU A 220 -1.13 -7.66 14.91
N ALA A 221 -1.26 -8.54 13.92
CA ALA A 221 -0.21 -9.50 13.57
C ALA A 221 1.09 -8.80 13.18
N MET A 222 0.99 -7.69 12.43
CA MET A 222 2.16 -6.88 12.07
C MET A 222 2.81 -6.23 13.30
N LYS A 223 2.01 -5.66 14.21
CA LYS A 223 2.51 -5.07 15.47
C LYS A 223 3.24 -6.11 16.32
N LYS A 224 2.69 -7.33 16.43
CA LYS A 224 3.36 -8.44 17.13
C LYS A 224 4.72 -8.78 16.51
N GLU A 225 4.79 -8.89 15.18
CA GLU A 225 6.06 -9.18 14.49
C GLU A 225 7.07 -8.04 14.64
N ILE A 226 6.64 -6.78 14.53
CA ILE A 226 7.50 -5.61 14.76
C ILE A 226 8.11 -5.69 16.16
N PHE A 227 7.27 -5.84 17.18
CA PHE A 227 7.74 -5.88 18.57
C PHE A 227 8.66 -7.05 18.85
N ARG A 228 8.31 -8.25 18.35
CA ARG A 228 9.09 -9.48 18.56
C ARG A 228 10.47 -9.42 17.90
N ARG A 229 10.58 -8.76 16.75
CA ARG A 229 11.80 -8.75 15.93
C ARG A 229 12.66 -7.52 16.12
N TYR A 230 12.10 -6.45 16.70
CA TYR A 230 12.88 -5.25 16.93
C TYR A 230 13.90 -5.46 18.05
N PRO A 231 15.16 -5.07 17.86
CA PRO A 231 16.23 -5.34 18.83
C PRO A 231 16.16 -4.38 20.03
N ILE A 232 15.13 -4.55 20.88
CA ILE A 232 14.90 -3.68 22.07
C ILE A 232 16.08 -3.75 23.03
N ALA A 233 16.64 -4.95 23.23
CA ALA A 233 17.78 -5.12 24.16
C ALA A 233 18.98 -4.25 23.80
N GLU A 234 19.30 -4.11 22.51
CA GLU A 234 20.37 -3.20 22.05
C GLU A 234 20.07 -1.73 22.38
N ARG A 235 18.81 -1.35 22.42
CA ARG A 235 18.40 0.02 22.74
C ARG A 235 18.48 0.27 24.25
N VAL A 236 18.15 -0.75 25.05
CA VAL A 236 18.35 -0.73 26.51
C VAL A 236 19.84 -0.60 26.81
N GLU A 237 20.68 -1.46 26.25
CA GLU A 237 22.13 -1.40 26.41
C GLU A 237 22.72 -0.03 26.02
N LEU A 238 22.20 0.56 24.94
CA LEU A 238 22.61 1.90 24.52
C LEU A 238 22.33 2.95 25.62
N VAL A 239 21.16 2.91 26.24
CA VAL A 239 20.78 3.84 27.30
C VAL A 239 21.59 3.58 28.57
N GLU A 240 21.76 2.33 28.98
CA GLU A 240 22.59 1.96 30.12
C GLU A 240 24.03 2.46 29.95
N ASN A 241 24.63 2.25 28.77
CA ASN A 241 25.95 2.75 28.45
C ASN A 241 26.07 4.30 28.48
N LEU A 242 24.98 5.03 28.23
CA LEU A 242 24.96 6.48 28.34
C LEU A 242 24.81 6.96 29.78
N LEU A 243 24.12 6.20 30.62
CA LEU A 243 23.97 6.48 32.06
C LEU A 243 25.24 6.16 32.82
N ASP A 244 25.99 5.14 32.40
CA ASP A 244 27.30 4.83 32.96
C ASP A 244 28.34 5.86 32.50
N ARG A 245 28.78 6.67 33.44
CA ARG A 245 29.71 7.81 33.21
C ARG A 245 30.99 7.35 32.50
N GLY A 246 31.16 7.81 31.26
CA GLY A 246 32.40 7.62 30.48
C GLY A 246 32.18 7.10 29.05
N MET A 247 30.96 6.64 28.69
CA MET A 247 30.71 5.99 27.41
C MET A 247 30.06 6.84 26.32
N LEU A 248 29.95 8.16 26.50
CA LEU A 248 29.39 9.08 25.48
C LEU A 248 30.14 9.02 24.14
N ALA A 249 31.43 8.74 24.15
CA ALA A 249 32.23 8.60 22.94
C ALA A 249 31.91 7.32 22.16
N ASP A 250 31.69 6.21 22.87
CA ASP A 250 31.36 4.91 22.26
C ASP A 250 29.91 4.86 21.80
N ALA A 251 28.99 5.48 22.54
CA ALA A 251 27.61 5.64 22.13
C ALA A 251 27.49 6.45 20.82
N ARG A 252 28.28 7.52 20.66
CA ARG A 252 28.32 8.29 19.40
C ARG A 252 28.80 7.46 18.21
N ARG A 253 29.77 6.56 18.40
CA ARG A 253 30.22 5.65 17.33
C ARG A 253 29.16 4.63 16.92
N ARG A 254 28.34 4.17 17.84
CA ARG A 254 27.25 3.21 17.57
C ARG A 254 26.03 3.86 16.92
N ILE A 255 25.79 5.15 17.16
CA ILE A 255 24.72 5.93 16.52
C ILE A 255 25.09 6.31 15.08
N THR A 256 26.39 6.34 14.76
CA THR A 256 26.84 6.68 13.41
C THR A 256 26.72 5.47 12.50
N ILE A 257 25.64 5.44 11.74
CA ILE A 257 25.44 4.68 10.51
C ILE A 257 25.33 3.15 10.65
N GLY A 258 24.14 2.70 10.31
CA GLY A 258 23.93 1.34 9.85
C GLY A 258 23.59 0.39 10.98
N ARG A 259 22.31 0.15 11.10
CA ARG A 259 21.84 -1.14 11.59
C ARG A 259 22.64 -2.19 10.84
N GLN A 260 23.50 -2.91 11.51
CA GLN A 260 24.18 -4.03 10.87
C GLN A 260 23.12 -4.97 10.28
N PRO A 261 23.30 -5.48 9.07
CA PRO A 261 22.42 -6.51 8.53
C PRO A 261 22.33 -7.60 9.60
N GLY A 262 21.07 -7.89 10.02
CA GLY A 262 20.77 -8.67 11.18
C GLY A 262 21.63 -9.90 11.30
N ARG A 263 22.31 -10.04 12.42
CA ARG A 263 22.70 -11.38 12.86
C ARG A 263 21.40 -12.11 13.07
N CYS A 264 21.09 -13.04 12.18
CA CYS A 264 20.07 -14.03 12.41
C CYS A 264 20.29 -14.57 13.82
N CYS A 265 19.32 -14.44 14.71
CA CYS A 265 19.37 -15.09 16.00
C CYS A 265 19.33 -16.59 15.77
N ALA A 266 20.50 -17.15 15.46
CA ALA A 266 20.78 -18.57 15.52
C ALA A 266 21.07 -18.94 16.99
N ALA A 267 20.20 -18.53 17.91
CA ALA A 267 20.23 -18.99 19.28
C ALA A 267 18.84 -18.92 19.86
N GLY A 268 18.18 -20.04 19.98
CA GLY A 268 17.06 -20.23 20.88
C GLY A 268 15.70 -20.52 20.24
N CYS A 269 15.63 -21.36 19.23
CA CYS A 269 14.44 -22.21 19.11
C CYS A 269 14.71 -23.49 19.91
N GLN A 270 14.84 -23.34 21.22
CA GLN A 270 14.68 -24.48 22.11
C GLN A 270 13.18 -24.71 22.27
N THR A 271 12.76 -25.82 21.76
CA THR A 271 11.49 -26.48 22.02
C THR A 271 11.44 -26.83 23.49
N ASP A 272 10.61 -26.16 24.27
CA ASP A 272 10.08 -26.80 25.49
C ASP A 272 8.92 -27.66 25.05
N ASP A 273 8.95 -28.94 25.54
CA ASP A 273 8.05 -30.05 25.31
C ASP A 273 6.55 -29.74 25.55
#